data_468de1bd7a4c9d864be3777efd7e31e0
#
_entry.id   468de1bd7a4c9d864be3777efd7e31e0
#
_cell.length_a   1.000
_cell.length_b   1.000
_cell.length_c   1.000
_cell.angle_alpha   90.00
_cell.angle_beta   90.00
_cell.angle_gamma   90.00
#
_symmetry.space_group_name_H-M   'P 1'
#
loop_
_entity.id
_entity.type
_entity.pdbx_description
1 polymer ?
#
loop_
_entity_poly.entity_id
_entity_poly.type
_entity_poly.pdbx_seq_one_letter_code
_entity_poly.pdbx_strand_id
1 'polypeptide(L)'
;MSLLDRSVSVGRSLVPVASSGSPGQVNIPLLKALASSGLLDEIFRRSGSGYEPTSAMALCLIREGLARECTEAETAFALQGLGAYPILLAGSPALVEEWIPRIASGSVAVGFALTEPDAGSDAGSLALSAVPVDGGFRLSGEKAFISNAPDAAVYSVFARTSDAGSRGITAFAVPNVPGVRQTLISPHPIGRLVFDDVFVPSSAVLGAVDAGWQVAMRTLDMFRPSVGAFALGMGQAALDAAVAHTASRRAFGRVLREFQAVSHQLADVATRLHAARLLVHDAATAYDAGQGRTGHLSAMAKLFATETAQQAVDMAIQVHGARALEQGHLLEHLYREVRAPRIYEGASEIQREIIARHLYR
;
A
#
# COMPACT_ATOMS: atom_id res chain seq x y z
N MET A 1 -6.96 -15.29 19.72
CA MET A 1 -6.50 -15.23 18.30
C MET A 1 -5.82 -13.89 18.12
N SER A 2 -4.57 -13.87 17.70
CA SER A 2 -3.83 -12.62 17.44
C SER A 2 -4.46 -11.86 16.25
N LEU A 3 -4.14 -10.56 16.11
CA LEU A 3 -4.61 -9.76 14.97
C LEU A 3 -4.10 -10.33 13.64
N LEU A 4 -2.85 -10.84 13.61
CA LEU A 4 -2.28 -11.53 12.46
C LEU A 4 -3.10 -12.77 12.07
N ASP A 5 -3.38 -13.67 13.05
CA ASP A 5 -4.16 -14.89 12.80
C ASP A 5 -5.59 -14.57 12.31
N ARG A 6 -6.21 -13.56 12.92
CA ARG A 6 -7.52 -13.05 12.48
C ARG A 6 -7.45 -12.59 11.03
N SER A 7 -6.42 -11.82 10.66
CA SER A 7 -6.26 -11.29 9.30
C SER A 7 -6.00 -12.39 8.27
N VAL A 8 -5.24 -13.43 8.62
CA VAL A 8 -5.08 -14.65 7.79
C VAL A 8 -6.42 -15.32 7.56
N SER A 9 -7.21 -15.53 8.64
CA SER A 9 -8.53 -16.17 8.53
C SER A 9 -9.51 -15.37 7.67
N VAL A 10 -9.53 -14.05 7.86
CA VAL A 10 -10.36 -13.14 7.06
C VAL A 10 -9.89 -13.15 5.60
N GLY A 11 -8.59 -13.05 5.34
CA GLY A 11 -8.02 -13.10 3.98
C GLY A 11 -8.49 -14.33 3.22
N ARG A 12 -8.41 -15.51 3.85
CA ARG A 12 -8.90 -16.76 3.26
C ARG A 12 -10.40 -16.73 2.93
N SER A 13 -11.21 -16.15 3.81
CA SER A 13 -12.66 -16.04 3.61
C SER A 13 -13.04 -15.07 2.51
N LEU A 14 -12.16 -14.12 2.18
CA LEU A 14 -12.41 -13.07 1.17
C LEU A 14 -12.01 -13.50 -0.26
N VAL A 15 -11.26 -14.60 -0.44
CA VAL A 15 -10.84 -15.06 -1.78
C VAL A 15 -12.00 -15.19 -2.77
N PRO A 16 -13.18 -15.78 -2.43
CA PRO A 16 -14.28 -15.88 -3.39
C PRO A 16 -14.83 -14.52 -3.84
N VAL A 17 -14.91 -13.55 -2.91
CA VAL A 17 -15.41 -12.20 -3.23
C VAL A 17 -14.37 -11.43 -4.04
N ALA A 18 -13.09 -11.57 -3.71
CA ALA A 18 -11.99 -10.96 -4.47
C ALA A 18 -11.99 -11.47 -5.92
N SER A 19 -12.09 -12.79 -6.11
CA SER A 19 -12.10 -13.44 -7.44
C SER A 19 -13.34 -13.11 -8.28
N SER A 20 -14.44 -12.63 -7.69
CA SER A 20 -15.64 -12.21 -8.42
C SER A 20 -15.55 -10.79 -8.99
N GLY A 21 -14.51 -10.03 -8.64
CA GLY A 21 -14.28 -8.67 -9.13
C GLY A 21 -13.89 -8.66 -10.62
N SER A 22 -14.21 -7.56 -11.31
CA SER A 22 -13.75 -7.33 -12.69
C SER A 22 -12.33 -6.75 -12.67
N PRO A 23 -11.39 -7.30 -13.44
CA PRO A 23 -10.04 -6.77 -13.52
C PRO A 23 -10.01 -5.27 -13.86
N GLY A 24 -9.19 -4.52 -13.14
CA GLY A 24 -9.03 -3.08 -13.32
C GLY A 24 -10.20 -2.23 -12.85
N GLN A 25 -11.17 -2.78 -12.11
CA GLN A 25 -12.28 -2.05 -11.50
C GLN A 25 -12.24 -2.20 -9.98
N VAL A 26 -12.73 -1.18 -9.27
CA VAL A 26 -12.89 -1.25 -7.82
C VAL A 26 -13.93 -2.30 -7.45
N ASN A 27 -13.54 -3.27 -6.64
CA ASN A 27 -14.43 -4.30 -6.12
C ASN A 27 -15.15 -3.80 -4.85
N ILE A 28 -16.27 -3.08 -5.02
CA ILE A 28 -17.09 -2.57 -3.89
C ILE A 28 -17.60 -3.70 -2.98
N PRO A 29 -18.07 -4.87 -3.48
CA PRO A 29 -18.37 -6.02 -2.62
C PRO A 29 -17.23 -6.43 -1.71
N LEU A 30 -15.98 -6.42 -2.19
CA LEU A 30 -14.80 -6.72 -1.37
C LEU A 30 -14.56 -5.67 -0.29
N LEU A 31 -14.70 -4.37 -0.60
CA LEU A 31 -14.59 -3.29 0.39
C LEU A 31 -15.63 -3.44 1.51
N LYS A 32 -16.90 -3.75 1.16
CA LYS A 32 -17.95 -4.01 2.13
C LYS A 32 -17.68 -5.25 2.99
N ALA A 33 -17.14 -6.30 2.40
CA ALA A 33 -16.78 -7.52 3.13
C ALA A 33 -15.61 -7.27 4.10
N LEU A 34 -14.61 -6.45 3.70
CA LEU A 34 -13.55 -5.98 4.59
C LEU A 34 -14.09 -5.16 5.75
N ALA A 35 -15.03 -4.23 5.51
CA ALA A 35 -15.70 -3.47 6.57
C ALA A 35 -16.44 -4.41 7.53
N SER A 36 -17.23 -5.34 7.00
CA SER A 36 -18.00 -6.31 7.80
C SER A 36 -17.10 -7.25 8.63
N SER A 37 -15.87 -7.49 8.22
CA SER A 37 -14.89 -8.27 8.99
C SER A 37 -14.37 -7.53 10.22
N GLY A 38 -14.59 -6.20 10.30
CA GLY A 38 -14.06 -5.31 11.34
C GLY A 38 -12.56 -5.00 11.19
N LEU A 39 -11.89 -5.38 10.07
CA LEU A 39 -10.50 -5.01 9.85
C LEU A 39 -10.33 -3.53 9.53
N LEU A 40 -11.29 -2.91 8.83
CA LEU A 40 -11.25 -1.46 8.57
C LEU A 40 -11.40 -0.63 9.85
N ASP A 41 -12.01 -1.17 10.91
CA ASP A 41 -12.12 -0.48 12.21
C ASP A 41 -10.74 -0.27 12.86
N GLU A 42 -9.74 -1.07 12.52
CA GLU A 42 -8.36 -0.88 13.00
C GLU A 42 -7.71 0.38 12.41
N ILE A 43 -8.20 0.86 11.24
CA ILE A 43 -7.79 2.14 10.65
C ILE A 43 -8.71 3.28 11.10
N PHE A 44 -10.03 3.01 11.17
CA PHE A 44 -11.08 4.01 11.33
C PHE A 44 -11.80 3.91 12.68
N ARG A 45 -11.07 3.58 13.75
CA ARG A 45 -11.63 3.43 15.08
C ARG A 45 -12.15 4.77 15.62
N ARG A 46 -13.43 4.80 15.93
CA ARG A 46 -14.04 5.98 16.57
C ARG A 46 -13.68 6.05 18.06
N SER A 47 -13.41 7.28 18.53
CA SER A 47 -13.19 7.57 19.93
C SER A 47 -13.81 8.92 20.27
N GLY A 48 -14.84 8.90 21.10
CA GLY A 48 -15.62 10.11 21.42
C GLY A 48 -16.23 10.75 20.15
N SER A 49 -15.92 12.02 19.91
CA SER A 49 -16.37 12.76 18.73
C SER A 49 -15.44 12.68 17.51
N GLY A 50 -14.36 11.89 17.60
CA GLY A 50 -13.35 11.82 16.54
C GLY A 50 -12.92 10.39 16.22
N TYR A 51 -11.69 10.26 15.73
CA TYR A 51 -11.04 8.99 15.39
C TYR A 51 -9.73 8.84 16.15
N GLU A 52 -9.43 7.62 16.58
CA GLU A 52 -8.13 7.30 17.21
C GLU A 52 -7.01 7.30 16.15
N PRO A 53 -5.77 7.63 16.54
CA PRO A 53 -4.63 7.44 15.66
C PRO A 53 -4.51 5.97 15.21
N THR A 54 -4.30 5.75 13.93
CA THR A 54 -4.07 4.42 13.39
C THR A 54 -2.72 3.89 13.85
N SER A 55 -2.67 2.64 14.33
CA SER A 55 -1.41 2.00 14.72
C SER A 55 -0.69 1.45 13.49
N ALA A 56 0.60 1.81 13.33
CA ALA A 56 1.46 1.25 12.30
C ALA A 56 1.66 -0.26 12.49
N MET A 57 1.75 -0.73 13.73
CA MET A 57 1.83 -2.16 14.03
C MET A 57 0.56 -2.90 13.62
N ALA A 58 -0.62 -2.34 13.92
CA ALA A 58 -1.88 -2.96 13.49
C ALA A 58 -1.96 -3.07 11.96
N LEU A 59 -1.58 -2.00 11.23
CA LEU A 59 -1.49 -2.04 9.76
C LEU A 59 -0.55 -3.15 9.28
N CYS A 60 0.63 -3.29 9.87
CA CYS A 60 1.60 -4.32 9.48
C CYS A 60 1.02 -5.72 9.69
N LEU A 61 0.43 -6.01 10.83
CA LEU A 61 -0.15 -7.33 11.14
C LEU A 61 -1.32 -7.67 10.21
N ILE A 62 -2.18 -6.70 9.89
CA ILE A 62 -3.32 -6.92 8.99
C ILE A 62 -2.83 -7.16 7.57
N ARG A 63 -1.95 -6.32 7.07
CA ARG A 63 -1.44 -6.41 5.70
C ARG A 63 -0.64 -7.69 5.48
N GLU A 64 0.21 -8.11 6.44
CA GLU A 64 0.90 -9.40 6.37
C GLU A 64 -0.09 -10.57 6.32
N GLY A 65 -1.11 -10.56 7.19
CA GLY A 65 -2.09 -11.65 7.28
C GLY A 65 -2.97 -11.76 6.03
N LEU A 66 -3.49 -10.64 5.54
CA LEU A 66 -4.29 -10.60 4.30
C LEU A 66 -3.47 -11.04 3.09
N ALA A 67 -2.25 -10.53 2.93
CA ALA A 67 -1.38 -10.82 1.79
C ALA A 67 -0.96 -12.30 1.70
N ARG A 68 -0.93 -13.00 2.81
CA ARG A 68 -0.62 -14.43 2.84
C ARG A 68 -1.69 -15.29 2.17
N GLU A 69 -2.94 -14.83 2.14
CA GLU A 69 -4.08 -15.59 1.64
C GLU A 69 -4.77 -14.93 0.41
N CYS A 70 -4.81 -13.59 0.36
CA CYS A 70 -5.53 -12.83 -0.66
C CYS A 70 -4.92 -11.44 -0.84
N THR A 71 -4.08 -11.28 -1.86
CA THR A 71 -3.40 -10.01 -2.17
C THR A 71 -4.37 -8.91 -2.59
N GLU A 72 -5.48 -9.25 -3.24
CA GLU A 72 -6.52 -8.31 -3.65
C GLU A 72 -7.23 -7.71 -2.42
N ALA A 73 -7.52 -8.53 -1.40
CA ALA A 73 -8.12 -8.06 -0.15
C ALA A 73 -7.15 -7.16 0.62
N GLU A 74 -5.86 -7.51 0.62
CA GLU A 74 -4.82 -6.69 1.21
C GLU A 74 -4.73 -5.32 0.52
N THR A 75 -4.64 -5.31 -0.80
CA THR A 75 -4.54 -4.08 -1.58
C THR A 75 -5.79 -3.20 -1.39
N ALA A 76 -6.99 -3.78 -1.41
CA ALA A 76 -8.23 -3.06 -1.15
C ALA A 76 -8.23 -2.43 0.26
N PHE A 77 -7.78 -3.17 1.28
CA PHE A 77 -7.62 -2.67 2.64
C PHE A 77 -6.61 -1.52 2.73
N ALA A 78 -5.43 -1.72 2.16
CA ALA A 78 -4.34 -0.74 2.20
C ALA A 78 -4.72 0.58 1.54
N LEU A 79 -5.40 0.52 0.39
CA LEU A 79 -5.80 1.70 -0.38
C LEU A 79 -6.89 2.53 0.32
N GLN A 80 -7.83 1.87 1.04
CA GLN A 80 -8.79 2.60 1.89
C GLN A 80 -8.05 3.40 2.98
N GLY A 81 -7.04 2.81 3.61
CA GLY A 81 -6.21 3.50 4.59
C GLY A 81 -5.38 4.63 3.98
N LEU A 82 -4.59 4.31 2.95
CA LEU A 82 -3.64 5.26 2.34
C LEU A 82 -4.34 6.50 1.78
N GLY A 83 -5.46 6.31 1.08
CA GLY A 83 -6.21 7.42 0.50
C GLY A 83 -6.94 8.27 1.54
N ALA A 84 -7.44 7.66 2.62
CA ALA A 84 -8.17 8.35 3.68
C ALA A 84 -7.27 9.03 4.72
N TYR A 85 -6.05 8.54 4.91
CA TYR A 85 -5.17 9.02 5.98
C TYR A 85 -4.87 10.53 5.90
N PRO A 86 -4.64 11.16 4.73
CA PRO A 86 -4.53 12.61 4.64
C PRO A 86 -5.76 13.37 5.16
N ILE A 87 -6.97 12.82 4.94
CA ILE A 87 -8.24 13.40 5.43
C ILE A 87 -8.31 13.28 6.95
N LEU A 88 -7.95 12.10 7.51
CA LEU A 88 -7.88 11.90 8.97
C LEU A 88 -6.83 12.78 9.63
N LEU A 89 -5.66 12.92 8.98
CA LEU A 89 -4.51 13.62 9.50
C LEU A 89 -4.68 15.14 9.53
N ALA A 90 -5.33 15.69 8.50
CA ALA A 90 -5.29 17.12 8.21
C ALA A 90 -6.63 17.70 7.70
N GLY A 91 -7.67 16.89 7.54
CA GLY A 91 -8.98 17.36 7.14
C GLY A 91 -9.69 18.16 8.25
N SER A 92 -10.53 19.10 7.83
CA SER A 92 -11.45 19.74 8.76
C SER A 92 -12.43 18.72 9.35
N PRO A 93 -13.02 18.97 10.53
CA PRO A 93 -14.07 18.08 11.09
C PRO A 93 -15.20 17.78 10.09
N ALA A 94 -15.58 18.74 9.25
CA ALA A 94 -16.60 18.57 8.24
C ALA A 94 -16.16 17.55 7.14
N LEU A 95 -14.92 17.65 6.64
CA LEU A 95 -14.39 16.69 5.68
C LEU A 95 -14.25 15.28 6.26
N VAL A 96 -13.82 15.18 7.50
CA VAL A 96 -13.71 13.89 8.20
C VAL A 96 -15.08 13.25 8.36
N GLU A 97 -16.09 13.99 8.80
CA GLU A 97 -17.46 13.47 8.98
C GLU A 97 -18.15 13.16 7.64
N GLU A 98 -17.83 13.88 6.57
CA GLU A 98 -18.36 13.61 5.23
C GLU A 98 -17.80 12.30 4.64
N TRP A 99 -16.49 12.07 4.75
CA TRP A 99 -15.81 11.03 3.97
C TRP A 99 -15.49 9.77 4.77
N ILE A 100 -15.00 9.90 6.00
CA ILE A 100 -14.47 8.74 6.72
C ILE A 100 -15.53 7.68 7.02
N PRO A 101 -16.78 8.00 7.43
CA PRO A 101 -17.80 6.97 7.63
C PRO A 101 -18.13 6.17 6.36
N ARG A 102 -18.14 6.82 5.20
CA ARG A 102 -18.42 6.19 3.90
C ARG A 102 -17.28 5.29 3.46
N ILE A 103 -16.03 5.70 3.70
CA ILE A 103 -14.82 4.93 3.42
C ILE A 103 -14.74 3.73 4.37
N ALA A 104 -14.91 3.94 5.67
CA ALA A 104 -14.86 2.90 6.70
C ALA A 104 -15.91 1.80 6.50
N SER A 105 -17.11 2.15 6.02
CA SER A 105 -18.16 1.18 5.69
C SER A 105 -17.92 0.40 4.39
N GLY A 106 -16.87 0.73 3.63
CA GLY A 106 -16.59 0.14 2.31
C GLY A 106 -17.63 0.51 1.24
N SER A 107 -18.49 1.52 1.48
CA SER A 107 -19.49 1.96 0.51
C SER A 107 -18.90 2.74 -0.65
N VAL A 108 -17.74 3.34 -0.45
CA VAL A 108 -16.96 4.06 -1.47
C VAL A 108 -15.48 3.71 -1.38
N ALA A 109 -14.79 3.80 -2.51
CA ALA A 109 -13.34 3.77 -2.57
C ALA A 109 -12.76 5.20 -2.45
N VAL A 110 -11.52 5.28 -2.02
CA VAL A 110 -10.73 6.52 -1.94
C VAL A 110 -9.40 6.34 -2.67
N GLY A 111 -8.80 7.43 -3.16
CA GLY A 111 -7.49 7.38 -3.83
C GLY A 111 -6.49 8.36 -3.23
N PHE A 112 -5.19 8.03 -3.38
CA PHE A 112 -4.05 8.87 -3.02
C PHE A 112 -3.35 9.34 -4.30
N ALA A 113 -3.52 10.61 -4.65
CA ALA A 113 -3.12 11.16 -5.95
C ALA A 113 -1.90 12.09 -5.82
N LEU A 114 -0.71 11.48 -5.66
CA LEU A 114 0.57 12.18 -5.56
C LEU A 114 1.33 12.16 -6.89
N THR A 115 1.49 10.98 -7.49
CA THR A 115 2.35 10.69 -8.65
C THR A 115 1.84 11.33 -9.93
N GLU A 116 2.76 11.83 -10.75
CA GLU A 116 2.51 12.39 -12.08
C GLU A 116 3.33 11.64 -13.15
N PRO A 117 3.04 11.79 -14.44
CA PRO A 117 3.81 11.14 -15.50
C PRO A 117 5.32 11.39 -15.38
N ASP A 118 5.72 12.62 -15.06
CA ASP A 118 7.12 13.05 -14.99
C ASP A 118 7.65 13.20 -13.54
N ALA A 119 6.82 12.96 -12.51
CA ALA A 119 7.18 13.10 -11.10
C ALA A 119 6.75 11.87 -10.28
N GLY A 120 7.53 10.80 -10.36
CA GLY A 120 7.37 9.58 -9.56
C GLY A 120 8.24 9.60 -8.31
N SER A 121 9.50 9.15 -8.44
CA SER A 121 10.46 9.16 -7.31
C SER A 121 10.80 10.57 -6.83
N ASP A 122 10.85 11.54 -7.73
CA ASP A 122 10.99 12.96 -7.42
C ASP A 122 9.61 13.63 -7.25
N ALA A 123 8.83 13.13 -6.29
CA ALA A 123 7.46 13.63 -6.05
C ALA A 123 7.42 15.10 -5.60
N GLY A 124 8.55 15.65 -5.10
CA GLY A 124 8.66 17.08 -4.78
C GLY A 124 8.59 18.00 -5.99
N SER A 125 8.86 17.47 -7.18
CA SER A 125 8.83 18.19 -8.47
C SER A 125 7.47 18.09 -9.17
N LEU A 126 6.40 17.64 -8.51
CA LEU A 126 5.06 17.60 -9.09
C LEU A 126 4.63 18.95 -9.66
N ALA A 127 3.92 18.92 -10.80
CA ALA A 127 3.58 20.09 -11.61
C ALA A 127 2.07 20.38 -11.71
N LEU A 128 1.18 19.46 -11.26
CA LEU A 128 -0.26 19.72 -11.17
C LEU A 128 -0.46 21.06 -10.46
N SER A 129 -0.96 22.08 -11.15
CA SER A 129 -1.12 23.42 -10.61
C SER A 129 -2.42 23.57 -9.83
N ALA A 130 -2.41 24.40 -8.79
CA ALA A 130 -3.59 24.85 -8.07
C ALA A 130 -3.53 26.38 -7.92
N VAL A 131 -4.18 27.07 -8.85
CA VAL A 131 -4.18 28.53 -8.91
C VAL A 131 -5.27 29.08 -8.00
N PRO A 132 -4.94 30.00 -7.06
CA PRO A 132 -5.94 30.61 -6.18
C PRO A 132 -6.96 31.43 -6.99
N VAL A 133 -8.23 31.27 -6.64
CA VAL A 133 -9.36 32.05 -7.17
C VAL A 133 -10.32 32.41 -6.04
N ASP A 134 -11.33 33.20 -6.32
CA ASP A 134 -12.33 33.53 -5.31
C ASP A 134 -13.03 32.26 -4.78
N GLY A 135 -13.01 32.07 -3.47
CA GLY A 135 -13.61 30.93 -2.76
C GLY A 135 -12.83 29.61 -2.86
N GLY A 136 -11.68 29.52 -3.57
CA GLY A 136 -10.95 28.25 -3.71
C GLY A 136 -9.76 28.27 -4.65
N PHE A 137 -9.61 27.19 -5.40
CA PHE A 137 -8.50 26.96 -6.33
C PHE A 137 -9.00 26.36 -7.63
N ARG A 138 -8.28 26.64 -8.73
CA ARG A 138 -8.43 25.95 -10.00
C ARG A 138 -7.27 25.00 -10.21
N LEU A 139 -7.58 23.72 -10.39
CA LEU A 139 -6.58 22.67 -10.58
C LEU A 139 -6.47 22.33 -12.06
N SER A 140 -5.22 22.30 -12.58
CA SER A 140 -4.94 21.94 -13.98
C SER A 140 -3.68 21.08 -14.08
N GLY A 141 -3.78 19.96 -14.81
CA GLY A 141 -2.70 19.01 -15.04
C GLY A 141 -3.18 17.56 -14.91
N GLU A 142 -2.27 16.64 -14.58
CA GLU A 142 -2.55 15.21 -14.60
C GLU A 142 -1.88 14.48 -13.44
N LYS A 143 -2.57 13.44 -12.93
CA LYS A 143 -2.00 12.43 -12.02
C LYS A 143 -2.00 11.06 -12.71
N ALA A 144 -0.93 10.29 -12.51
CA ALA A 144 -0.74 8.99 -13.16
C ALA A 144 -0.53 7.88 -12.13
N PHE A 145 -0.85 6.65 -12.54
CA PHE A 145 -0.72 5.45 -11.71
C PHE A 145 -1.48 5.54 -10.37
N ILE A 146 -2.66 6.18 -10.41
CA ILE A 146 -3.47 6.38 -9.22
C ILE A 146 -4.36 5.17 -8.98
N SER A 147 -4.15 4.51 -7.86
CA SER A 147 -4.99 3.39 -7.44
C SER A 147 -6.42 3.85 -7.19
N ASN A 148 -7.38 2.99 -7.52
CA ASN A 148 -8.82 3.24 -7.50
C ASN A 148 -9.31 4.30 -8.50
N ALA A 149 -8.45 4.85 -9.37
CA ALA A 149 -8.90 5.76 -10.42
C ALA A 149 -9.43 4.98 -11.65
N PRO A 150 -10.52 5.47 -12.27
CA PRO A 150 -11.28 6.65 -11.93
C PRO A 150 -12.45 6.42 -10.96
N ASP A 151 -12.56 5.26 -10.31
CA ASP A 151 -13.75 4.78 -9.61
C ASP A 151 -13.87 5.31 -8.15
N ALA A 152 -12.82 5.92 -7.59
CA ALA A 152 -12.86 6.44 -6.23
C ALA A 152 -13.80 7.66 -6.12
N ALA A 153 -14.55 7.73 -5.02
CA ALA A 153 -15.49 8.82 -4.77
C ALA A 153 -14.77 10.13 -4.36
N VAL A 154 -13.59 10.01 -3.76
CA VAL A 154 -12.76 11.14 -3.34
C VAL A 154 -11.28 10.78 -3.47
N TYR A 155 -10.47 11.75 -3.76
CA TYR A 155 -9.01 11.63 -3.85
C TYR A 155 -8.34 12.62 -2.91
N SER A 156 -7.32 12.18 -2.18
CA SER A 156 -6.34 13.05 -1.55
C SER A 156 -5.33 13.48 -2.63
N VAL A 157 -5.50 14.69 -3.17
CA VAL A 157 -4.74 15.25 -4.30
C VAL A 157 -3.68 16.22 -3.79
N PHE A 158 -2.46 16.10 -4.31
CA PHE A 158 -1.36 17.01 -4.00
C PHE A 158 -1.05 17.86 -5.23
N ALA A 159 -1.13 19.19 -5.10
CA ALA A 159 -0.96 20.14 -6.20
C ALA A 159 -0.06 21.31 -5.77
N ARG A 160 0.55 21.94 -6.77
CA ARG A 160 1.45 23.07 -6.59
C ARG A 160 0.66 24.38 -6.49
N THR A 161 0.84 25.06 -5.36
CA THR A 161 0.23 26.37 -5.06
C THR A 161 1.23 27.52 -5.11
N SER A 162 2.54 27.22 -5.02
CA SER A 162 3.60 28.24 -5.14
C SER A 162 4.94 27.64 -5.62
N ASP A 163 5.89 28.50 -6.02
CA ASP A 163 7.21 28.11 -6.53
C ASP A 163 8.23 27.77 -5.42
N ALA A 164 7.78 27.51 -4.20
CA ALA A 164 8.67 27.22 -3.07
C ALA A 164 9.18 25.75 -3.03
N GLY A 165 9.28 25.08 -4.17
CA GLY A 165 9.67 23.67 -4.28
C GLY A 165 8.68 22.78 -3.56
N SER A 166 9.15 21.80 -2.78
CA SER A 166 8.25 20.92 -2.01
C SER A 166 7.41 21.65 -0.97
N ARG A 167 7.85 22.84 -0.52
CA ARG A 167 7.08 23.71 0.40
C ARG A 167 5.96 24.48 -0.28
N GLY A 168 5.86 24.45 -1.60
CA GLY A 168 4.77 25.05 -2.38
C GLY A 168 3.70 24.03 -2.81
N ILE A 169 3.56 22.94 -2.08
CA ILE A 169 2.57 21.89 -2.35
C ILE A 169 1.45 21.97 -1.32
N THR A 170 0.21 21.94 -1.80
CA THR A 170 -1.00 21.87 -0.98
C THR A 170 -1.72 20.54 -1.21
N ALA A 171 -2.34 19.99 -0.17
CA ALA A 171 -3.15 18.80 -0.23
C ALA A 171 -4.65 19.15 -0.23
N PHE A 172 -5.44 18.43 -1.02
CA PHE A 172 -6.88 18.67 -1.19
C PHE A 172 -7.66 17.35 -1.14
N ALA A 173 -8.87 17.36 -0.58
CA ALA A 173 -9.86 16.31 -0.74
C ALA A 173 -10.73 16.65 -1.96
N VAL A 174 -10.55 15.96 -3.09
CA VAL A 174 -11.24 16.30 -4.35
C VAL A 174 -12.16 15.14 -4.76
N PRO A 175 -13.49 15.33 -4.72
CA PRO A 175 -14.44 14.32 -5.19
C PRO A 175 -14.61 14.37 -6.70
N ASN A 176 -15.06 13.24 -7.27
CA ASN A 176 -15.56 13.13 -8.65
C ASN A 176 -14.59 13.65 -9.72
N VAL A 177 -13.29 13.38 -9.58
CA VAL A 177 -12.30 13.77 -10.59
C VAL A 177 -12.45 12.92 -11.85
N PRO A 178 -12.55 13.52 -13.03
CA PRO A 178 -12.50 12.80 -14.30
C PRO A 178 -11.21 12.00 -14.43
N GLY A 179 -11.28 10.81 -15.00
CA GLY A 179 -10.10 9.98 -15.16
C GLY A 179 -10.23 8.93 -16.25
N VAL A 180 -9.10 8.35 -16.61
CA VAL A 180 -8.97 7.28 -17.60
C VAL A 180 -8.38 6.05 -16.91
N ARG A 181 -9.05 4.90 -17.06
CA ARG A 181 -8.57 3.62 -16.54
C ARG A 181 -7.30 3.20 -17.29
N GLN A 182 -6.27 2.82 -16.55
CA GLN A 182 -5.06 2.21 -17.10
C GLN A 182 -5.10 0.70 -16.83
N THR A 183 -5.07 -0.08 -17.90
CA THR A 183 -5.14 -1.56 -17.81
C THR A 183 -3.79 -2.23 -17.63
N LEU A 184 -2.71 -1.47 -17.44
CA LEU A 184 -1.33 -1.97 -17.46
C LEU A 184 -0.98 -2.87 -16.28
N ILE A 185 -1.68 -2.73 -15.13
CA ILE A 185 -1.37 -3.46 -13.89
C ILE A 185 -2.64 -4.20 -13.44
N SER A 186 -3.03 -5.21 -14.21
CA SER A 186 -4.11 -6.12 -13.83
C SER A 186 -3.68 -7.02 -12.66
N PRO A 187 -4.57 -7.35 -11.69
CA PRO A 187 -6.01 -7.05 -11.69
C PRO A 187 -6.39 -5.71 -11.03
N HIS A 188 -5.41 -4.96 -10.50
CA HIS A 188 -5.67 -3.78 -9.68
C HIS A 188 -6.29 -2.62 -10.46
N PRO A 189 -7.24 -1.88 -9.85
CA PRO A 189 -7.82 -0.68 -10.43
C PRO A 189 -6.82 0.47 -10.34
N ILE A 190 -6.15 0.78 -11.46
CA ILE A 190 -5.19 1.88 -11.56
C ILE A 190 -5.54 2.74 -12.76
N GLY A 191 -5.46 4.07 -12.59
CA GLY A 191 -5.83 5.01 -13.63
C GLY A 191 -5.04 6.30 -13.59
N ARG A 192 -5.40 7.18 -14.52
CA ARG A 192 -4.98 8.58 -14.61
C ARG A 192 -6.14 9.47 -14.20
N LEU A 193 -5.84 10.60 -13.57
CA LEU A 193 -6.79 11.66 -13.28
C LEU A 193 -6.39 12.89 -14.09
N VAL A 194 -7.38 13.50 -14.75
CA VAL A 194 -7.17 14.69 -15.60
C VAL A 194 -7.92 15.85 -14.97
N PHE A 195 -7.19 16.93 -14.71
CA PHE A 195 -7.72 18.17 -14.15
C PHE A 195 -7.65 19.23 -15.24
N ASP A 196 -8.81 19.62 -15.74
CA ASP A 196 -8.97 20.69 -16.72
C ASP A 196 -9.76 21.84 -16.07
N ASP A 197 -9.02 22.77 -15.48
CA ASP A 197 -9.56 23.93 -14.75
C ASP A 197 -10.62 23.54 -13.67
N VAL A 198 -10.37 22.46 -12.95
CA VAL A 198 -11.31 21.92 -11.94
C VAL A 198 -11.34 22.83 -10.73
N PHE A 199 -12.51 23.39 -10.42
CA PHE A 199 -12.70 24.20 -9.21
C PHE A 199 -12.74 23.32 -7.96
N VAL A 200 -11.94 23.70 -6.96
CA VAL A 200 -11.88 23.05 -5.64
C VAL A 200 -12.04 24.13 -4.57
N PRO A 201 -13.06 24.05 -3.70
CA PRO A 201 -13.30 25.07 -2.70
C PRO A 201 -12.21 25.10 -1.61
N SER A 202 -11.98 26.24 -1.00
CA SER A 202 -10.99 26.38 0.10
C SER A 202 -11.26 25.43 1.27
N SER A 203 -12.52 25.03 1.48
CA SER A 203 -12.90 24.06 2.52
C SER A 203 -12.39 22.64 2.25
N ALA A 204 -11.95 22.33 1.03
CA ALA A 204 -11.38 21.03 0.66
C ALA A 204 -9.88 20.92 0.94
N VAL A 205 -9.23 21.99 1.38
CA VAL A 205 -7.80 21.97 1.75
C VAL A 205 -7.58 21.06 2.95
N LEU A 206 -6.60 20.17 2.83
CA LEU A 206 -6.14 19.29 3.91
C LEU A 206 -4.94 19.94 4.64
N GLY A 207 -5.16 20.46 5.82
CA GLY A 207 -4.20 21.22 6.59
C GLY A 207 -4.17 22.69 6.16
N ALA A 208 -2.98 23.21 5.87
CA ALA A 208 -2.78 24.59 5.41
C ALA A 208 -2.28 24.61 3.95
N VAL A 209 -2.50 25.73 3.28
CA VAL A 209 -1.88 26.01 1.97
C VAL A 209 -0.36 25.91 2.12
N ASP A 210 0.30 25.35 1.13
CA ASP A 210 1.76 25.10 1.10
C ASP A 210 2.29 24.10 2.15
N ALA A 211 1.41 23.41 2.89
CA ALA A 211 1.79 22.39 3.87
C ALA A 211 1.51 20.94 3.41
N GLY A 212 1.04 20.72 2.19
CA GLY A 212 0.65 19.41 1.67
C GLY A 212 1.80 18.41 1.59
N TRP A 213 3.04 18.88 1.37
CA TRP A 213 4.21 17.98 1.39
C TRP A 213 4.38 17.27 2.73
N GLN A 214 4.15 17.98 3.84
CA GLN A 214 4.21 17.39 5.17
C GLN A 214 3.12 16.33 5.37
N VAL A 215 1.91 16.59 4.85
CA VAL A 215 0.81 15.62 4.87
C VAL A 215 1.18 14.36 4.09
N ALA A 216 1.74 14.52 2.86
CA ALA A 216 2.19 13.40 2.04
C ALA A 216 3.27 12.56 2.74
N MET A 217 4.31 13.20 3.27
CA MET A 217 5.43 12.50 3.92
C MET A 217 5.00 11.78 5.20
N ARG A 218 4.16 12.39 6.05
CA ARG A 218 3.61 11.73 7.24
C ARG A 218 2.74 10.53 6.88
N THR A 219 1.97 10.62 5.80
CA THR A 219 1.21 9.49 5.27
C THR A 219 2.13 8.36 4.84
N LEU A 220 3.15 8.65 4.04
CA LEU A 220 4.09 7.63 3.57
C LEU A 220 4.93 7.03 4.71
N ASP A 221 5.36 7.80 5.70
CA ASP A 221 6.11 7.29 6.85
C ASP A 221 5.27 6.31 7.69
N MET A 222 3.96 6.55 7.79
CA MET A 222 3.00 5.64 8.43
C MET A 222 2.82 4.33 7.64
N PHE A 223 2.74 4.42 6.30
CA PHE A 223 2.37 3.26 5.47
C PHE A 223 3.58 2.43 5.01
N ARG A 224 4.78 2.97 4.86
CA ARG A 224 5.98 2.25 4.38
C ARG A 224 6.32 0.97 5.13
N PRO A 225 6.31 0.91 6.49
CA PRO A 225 6.54 -0.36 7.19
C PRO A 225 5.53 -1.42 6.79
N SER A 226 4.27 -1.03 6.60
CA SER A 226 3.20 -1.94 6.23
C SER A 226 3.29 -2.43 4.76
N VAL A 227 3.98 -1.70 3.85
CA VAL A 227 4.38 -2.24 2.54
C VAL A 227 5.38 -3.40 2.70
N GLY A 228 6.31 -3.28 3.66
CA GLY A 228 7.19 -4.39 4.04
C GLY A 228 6.39 -5.60 4.54
N ALA A 229 5.38 -5.37 5.37
CA ALA A 229 4.50 -6.43 5.88
C ALA A 229 3.68 -7.11 4.77
N PHE A 230 3.16 -6.34 3.80
CA PHE A 230 2.54 -6.88 2.59
C PHE A 230 3.47 -7.85 1.85
N ALA A 231 4.70 -7.41 1.60
CA ALA A 231 5.70 -8.25 0.96
C ALA A 231 6.02 -9.52 1.78
N LEU A 232 6.10 -9.41 3.12
CA LEU A 232 6.29 -10.56 4.02
C LEU A 232 5.17 -11.59 3.91
N GLY A 233 3.91 -11.17 3.82
CA GLY A 233 2.78 -12.06 3.63
C GLY A 233 2.92 -12.91 2.37
N MET A 234 3.24 -12.27 1.24
CA MET A 234 3.50 -12.94 -0.04
C MET A 234 4.72 -13.88 0.03
N GLY A 235 5.83 -13.41 0.62
CA GLY A 235 7.04 -14.21 0.79
C GLY A 235 6.79 -15.44 1.66
N GLN A 236 5.98 -15.31 2.72
CA GLN A 236 5.59 -16.43 3.58
C GLN A 236 4.70 -17.44 2.82
N ALA A 237 3.71 -16.98 2.06
CA ALA A 237 2.87 -17.85 1.23
C ALA A 237 3.72 -18.64 0.21
N ALA A 238 4.69 -17.98 -0.41
CA ALA A 238 5.61 -18.63 -1.34
C ALA A 238 6.50 -19.68 -0.65
N LEU A 239 7.05 -19.37 0.54
CA LEU A 239 7.84 -20.31 1.35
C LEU A 239 7.00 -21.51 1.77
N ASP A 240 5.78 -21.29 2.25
CA ASP A 240 4.88 -22.37 2.67
C ASP A 240 4.57 -23.32 1.50
N ALA A 241 4.29 -22.77 0.31
CA ALA A 241 4.07 -23.55 -0.91
C ALA A 241 5.33 -24.36 -1.30
N ALA A 242 6.52 -23.75 -1.23
CA ALA A 242 7.78 -24.42 -1.55
C ALA A 242 8.10 -25.55 -0.56
N VAL A 243 7.86 -25.35 0.74
CA VAL A 243 8.03 -26.38 1.78
C VAL A 243 7.10 -27.56 1.54
N ALA A 244 5.81 -27.30 1.28
CA ALA A 244 4.83 -28.34 0.99
C ALA A 244 5.19 -29.13 -0.28
N HIS A 245 5.59 -28.44 -1.33
CA HIS A 245 6.00 -29.08 -2.60
C HIS A 245 7.24 -29.95 -2.42
N THR A 246 8.30 -29.42 -1.79
CA THR A 246 9.56 -30.16 -1.64
C THR A 246 9.46 -31.33 -0.67
N ALA A 247 8.50 -31.30 0.27
CA ALA A 247 8.22 -32.43 1.17
C ALA A 247 7.58 -33.64 0.47
N SER A 248 6.89 -33.44 -0.66
CA SER A 248 6.15 -34.48 -1.36
C SER A 248 6.74 -34.85 -2.72
N ARG A 249 7.28 -33.88 -3.45
CA ARG A 249 7.82 -34.07 -4.81
C ARG A 249 9.07 -34.94 -4.80
N ARG A 250 9.06 -35.98 -5.62
CA ARG A 250 10.20 -36.91 -5.80
C ARG A 250 10.93 -36.65 -7.12
N ALA A 251 12.24 -36.73 -7.06
CA ALA A 251 13.16 -36.74 -8.20
C ALA A 251 14.42 -37.53 -7.83
N PHE A 252 15.05 -38.19 -8.79
CA PHE A 252 16.29 -38.97 -8.55
C PHE A 252 16.19 -39.96 -7.36
N GLY A 253 15.01 -40.59 -7.22
CA GLY A 253 14.77 -41.63 -6.21
C GLY A 253 14.41 -41.14 -4.80
N ARG A 254 14.47 -39.85 -4.49
CA ARG A 254 14.17 -39.27 -3.17
C ARG A 254 13.31 -38.00 -3.24
N VAL A 255 12.80 -37.51 -2.11
CA VAL A 255 12.01 -36.27 -2.07
C VAL A 255 12.94 -35.04 -2.15
N LEU A 256 12.43 -33.93 -2.73
CA LEU A 256 13.29 -32.76 -2.98
C LEU A 256 13.92 -32.17 -1.72
N ARG A 257 13.24 -32.20 -0.59
CA ARG A 257 13.77 -31.71 0.69
C ARG A 257 15.04 -32.42 1.17
N GLU A 258 15.33 -33.62 0.67
CA GLU A 258 16.52 -34.39 1.02
C GLU A 258 17.78 -33.93 0.27
N PHE A 259 17.63 -33.04 -0.72
CA PHE A 259 18.73 -32.40 -1.41
C PHE A 259 19.16 -31.15 -0.68
N GLN A 260 20.40 -31.10 -0.17
CA GLN A 260 20.90 -29.94 0.57
C GLN A 260 20.84 -28.64 -0.25
N ALA A 261 21.08 -28.71 -1.56
CA ALA A 261 20.95 -27.56 -2.47
C ALA A 261 19.51 -26.95 -2.47
N VAL A 262 18.48 -27.73 -2.10
CA VAL A 262 17.10 -27.26 -1.97
C VAL A 262 16.81 -26.83 -0.53
N SER A 263 17.09 -27.71 0.44
CA SER A 263 16.75 -27.44 1.85
C SER A 263 17.50 -26.25 2.43
N HIS A 264 18.78 -26.04 2.05
CA HIS A 264 19.55 -24.87 2.50
C HIS A 264 19.02 -23.57 1.95
N GLN A 265 18.58 -23.50 0.69
CA GLN A 265 17.95 -22.31 0.12
C GLN A 265 16.65 -21.96 0.85
N LEU A 266 15.81 -22.96 1.19
CA LEU A 266 14.60 -22.76 1.99
C LEU A 266 14.92 -22.22 3.40
N ALA A 267 15.97 -22.73 4.04
CA ALA A 267 16.43 -22.26 5.34
C ALA A 267 16.91 -20.79 5.28
N ASP A 268 17.66 -20.42 4.24
CA ASP A 268 18.12 -19.04 4.02
C ASP A 268 16.94 -18.09 3.82
N VAL A 269 15.97 -18.47 3.01
CA VAL A 269 14.75 -17.67 2.78
C VAL A 269 13.96 -17.52 4.08
N ALA A 270 13.75 -18.60 4.85
CA ALA A 270 13.06 -18.55 6.13
C ALA A 270 13.76 -17.60 7.11
N THR A 271 15.09 -17.66 7.18
CA THR A 271 15.91 -16.76 8.03
C THR A 271 15.75 -15.30 7.61
N ARG A 272 15.81 -15.01 6.31
CA ARG A 272 15.65 -13.65 5.78
C ARG A 272 14.24 -13.09 6.02
N LEU A 273 13.19 -13.89 5.82
CA LEU A 273 11.81 -13.48 6.11
C LEU A 273 11.62 -13.18 7.60
N HIS A 274 12.23 -13.99 8.48
CA HIS A 274 12.19 -13.72 9.92
C HIS A 274 12.90 -12.39 10.26
N ALA A 275 14.10 -12.17 9.74
CA ALA A 275 14.83 -10.92 9.95
C ALA A 275 14.06 -9.71 9.39
N ALA A 276 13.44 -9.84 8.22
CA ALA A 276 12.61 -8.79 7.63
C ALA A 276 11.40 -8.45 8.51
N ARG A 277 10.75 -9.47 9.11
CA ARG A 277 9.62 -9.26 10.04
C ARG A 277 10.05 -8.47 11.27
N LEU A 278 11.22 -8.77 11.83
CA LEU A 278 11.76 -8.02 12.97
C LEU A 278 12.01 -6.55 12.61
N LEU A 279 12.57 -6.25 11.43
CA LEU A 279 12.76 -4.89 10.95
C LEU A 279 11.42 -4.14 10.75
N VAL A 280 10.40 -4.82 10.20
CA VAL A 280 9.06 -4.23 10.01
C VAL A 280 8.43 -3.92 11.37
N HIS A 281 8.50 -4.84 12.33
CA HIS A 281 7.94 -4.64 13.66
C HIS A 281 8.68 -3.55 14.44
N ASP A 282 10.01 -3.48 14.33
CA ASP A 282 10.82 -2.42 14.94
C ASP A 282 10.41 -1.03 14.42
N ALA A 283 10.34 -0.87 13.10
CA ALA A 283 9.91 0.37 12.47
C ALA A 283 8.48 0.79 12.87
N ALA A 284 7.54 -0.17 12.91
CA ALA A 284 6.16 0.08 13.31
C ALA A 284 6.06 0.47 14.80
N THR A 285 6.78 -0.24 15.69
CA THR A 285 6.84 0.07 17.12
C THR A 285 7.42 1.46 17.37
N ALA A 286 8.51 1.80 16.69
CA ALA A 286 9.15 3.12 16.83
C ALA A 286 8.21 4.25 16.37
N TYR A 287 7.43 4.02 15.29
CA TYR A 287 6.43 4.98 14.82
C TYR A 287 5.30 5.17 15.86
N ASP A 288 4.70 4.07 16.33
CA ASP A 288 3.60 4.08 17.29
C ASP A 288 4.01 4.69 18.64
N ALA A 289 5.27 4.52 19.04
CA ALA A 289 5.84 5.14 20.24
C ALA A 289 6.15 6.64 20.09
N GLY A 290 5.92 7.24 18.91
CA GLY A 290 6.23 8.65 18.66
C GLY A 290 7.72 8.97 18.73
N GLN A 291 8.59 7.99 18.49
CA GLN A 291 10.04 8.17 18.52
C GLN A 291 10.47 9.03 17.32
N GLY A 292 10.51 10.32 17.49
CA GLY A 292 11.15 11.30 16.61
C GLY A 292 11.22 10.96 15.10
N ARG A 293 12.45 10.93 14.53
CA ARG A 293 12.66 10.70 13.09
C ARG A 293 12.79 9.21 12.75
N THR A 294 11.68 8.48 12.59
CA THR A 294 11.65 7.04 12.28
C THR A 294 11.76 6.70 10.81
N GLY A 295 11.79 7.69 9.92
CA GLY A 295 11.76 7.45 8.46
C GLY A 295 12.87 6.53 7.93
N HIS A 296 14.06 6.51 8.54
CA HIS A 296 15.14 5.59 8.16
C HIS A 296 14.83 4.13 8.55
N LEU A 297 14.18 3.89 9.69
CA LEU A 297 13.74 2.55 10.10
C LEU A 297 12.66 2.03 9.15
N SER A 298 11.70 2.86 8.80
CA SER A 298 10.67 2.55 7.79
C SER A 298 11.29 2.22 6.44
N ALA A 299 12.33 2.96 6.03
CA ALA A 299 13.04 2.71 4.79
C ALA A 299 13.82 1.38 4.81
N MET A 300 14.51 1.06 5.92
CA MET A 300 15.22 -0.22 6.09
C MET A 300 14.23 -1.39 6.05
N ALA A 301 13.12 -1.29 6.78
CA ALA A 301 12.09 -2.31 6.82
C ALA A 301 11.49 -2.59 5.43
N LYS A 302 11.06 -1.53 4.73
CA LYS A 302 10.48 -1.64 3.39
C LYS A 302 11.47 -2.21 2.38
N LEU A 303 12.69 -1.69 2.35
CA LEU A 303 13.74 -2.15 1.44
C LEU A 303 14.02 -3.65 1.63
N PHE A 304 14.37 -4.04 2.86
CA PHE A 304 14.79 -5.41 3.13
C PHE A 304 13.65 -6.42 2.94
N ALA A 305 12.44 -6.10 3.39
CA ALA A 305 11.29 -7.00 3.26
C ALA A 305 10.87 -7.22 1.80
N THR A 306 10.81 -6.16 0.99
CA THR A 306 10.39 -6.29 -0.43
C THR A 306 11.42 -7.03 -1.28
N GLU A 307 12.71 -6.81 -1.05
CA GLU A 307 13.79 -7.56 -1.74
C GLU A 307 13.80 -9.04 -1.31
N THR A 308 13.60 -9.31 -0.01
CA THR A 308 13.54 -10.68 0.51
C THR A 308 12.33 -11.44 0.00
N ALA A 309 11.16 -10.80 -0.07
CA ALA A 309 9.95 -11.43 -0.60
C ALA A 309 10.08 -11.80 -2.08
N GLN A 310 10.69 -10.92 -2.90
CA GLN A 310 11.00 -11.24 -4.29
C GLN A 310 11.87 -12.50 -4.38
N GLN A 311 12.94 -12.58 -3.57
CA GLN A 311 13.82 -13.76 -3.54
C GLN A 311 13.07 -15.03 -3.10
N ALA A 312 12.14 -14.90 -2.14
CA ALA A 312 11.32 -16.02 -1.67
C ALA A 312 10.42 -16.57 -2.79
N VAL A 313 9.78 -15.69 -3.53
CA VAL A 313 8.91 -16.08 -4.67
C VAL A 313 9.72 -16.68 -5.80
N ASP A 314 10.85 -16.06 -6.18
CA ASP A 314 11.75 -16.59 -7.22
C ASP A 314 12.22 -18.02 -6.89
N MET A 315 12.66 -18.23 -5.65
CA MET A 315 13.12 -19.54 -5.20
C MET A 315 11.97 -20.56 -5.17
N ALA A 316 10.77 -20.15 -4.72
CA ALA A 316 9.61 -21.02 -4.71
C ALA A 316 9.22 -21.47 -6.12
N ILE A 317 9.22 -20.56 -7.11
CA ILE A 317 9.02 -20.89 -8.52
C ILE A 317 10.08 -21.88 -9.01
N GLN A 318 11.36 -21.62 -8.70
CA GLN A 318 12.46 -22.48 -9.14
C GLN A 318 12.31 -23.92 -8.66
N VAL A 319 11.92 -24.15 -7.40
CA VAL A 319 11.76 -25.52 -6.88
C VAL A 319 10.49 -26.21 -7.37
N HIS A 320 9.45 -25.48 -7.78
CA HIS A 320 8.25 -26.04 -8.39
C HIS A 320 8.44 -26.38 -9.87
N GLY A 321 9.38 -25.71 -10.55
CA GLY A 321 9.62 -25.83 -11.98
C GLY A 321 8.45 -25.27 -12.81
N ALA A 322 8.24 -25.81 -14.01
CA ALA A 322 7.27 -25.29 -14.99
C ALA A 322 5.84 -25.16 -14.45
N ARG A 323 5.44 -25.99 -13.48
CA ARG A 323 4.10 -25.91 -12.88
C ARG A 323 3.80 -24.55 -12.25
N ALA A 324 4.80 -23.90 -11.68
CA ALA A 324 4.64 -22.57 -11.09
C ALA A 324 4.41 -21.45 -12.12
N LEU A 325 4.58 -21.74 -13.41
CA LEU A 325 4.36 -20.81 -14.52
C LEU A 325 2.98 -20.98 -15.17
N GLU A 326 2.20 -21.96 -14.72
CA GLU A 326 0.85 -22.18 -15.23
C GLU A 326 -0.07 -21.03 -14.78
N GLN A 327 -0.91 -20.56 -15.72
CA GLN A 327 -1.89 -19.50 -15.42
C GLN A 327 -2.82 -19.93 -14.28
N GLY A 328 -2.97 -19.08 -13.27
CA GLY A 328 -3.78 -19.34 -12.08
C GLY A 328 -3.05 -20.10 -10.97
N HIS A 329 -1.77 -20.45 -11.16
CA HIS A 329 -0.97 -20.98 -10.07
C HIS A 329 -0.61 -19.86 -9.08
N LEU A 330 -0.66 -20.16 -7.77
CA LEU A 330 -0.36 -19.18 -6.70
C LEU A 330 0.97 -18.43 -6.95
N LEU A 331 2.03 -19.14 -7.30
CA LEU A 331 3.36 -18.53 -7.45
C LEU A 331 3.47 -17.66 -8.70
N GLU A 332 2.76 -17.96 -9.78
CA GLU A 332 2.65 -17.10 -10.97
C GLU A 332 1.98 -15.78 -10.60
N HIS A 333 0.89 -15.84 -9.84
CA HIS A 333 0.21 -14.66 -9.31
C HIS A 333 1.14 -13.85 -8.40
N LEU A 334 1.76 -14.49 -7.40
CA LEU A 334 2.67 -13.83 -6.46
C LEU A 334 3.89 -13.21 -7.13
N TYR A 335 4.38 -13.77 -8.25
CA TYR A 335 5.51 -13.20 -8.99
C TYR A 335 5.20 -11.82 -9.56
N ARG A 336 3.98 -11.61 -10.02
CA ARG A 336 3.50 -10.31 -10.50
C ARG A 336 3.31 -9.33 -9.35
N GLU A 337 2.66 -9.78 -8.28
CA GLU A 337 2.33 -8.98 -7.12
C GLU A 337 3.58 -8.48 -6.37
N VAL A 338 4.52 -9.37 -6.09
CA VAL A 338 5.72 -9.06 -5.27
C VAL A 338 6.67 -8.09 -5.96
N ARG A 339 6.56 -7.91 -7.29
CA ARG A 339 7.41 -6.97 -8.03
C ARG A 339 7.08 -5.52 -7.75
N ALA A 340 5.79 -5.21 -7.55
CA ALA A 340 5.30 -3.85 -7.41
C ALA A 340 5.76 -3.14 -6.11
N PRO A 341 5.80 -3.76 -4.92
CA PRO A 341 6.28 -3.14 -3.68
C PRO A 341 7.72 -2.61 -3.72
N ARG A 342 8.56 -3.08 -4.62
CA ARG A 342 9.91 -2.56 -4.84
C ARG A 342 9.93 -1.23 -5.61
N ILE A 343 8.79 -0.83 -6.19
CA ILE A 343 8.65 0.34 -7.06
C ILE A 343 7.86 1.44 -6.37
N TYR A 344 6.64 1.13 -5.89
CA TYR A 344 5.75 2.15 -5.33
C TYR A 344 6.14 2.54 -3.88
N GLU A 345 5.55 3.62 -3.37
CA GLU A 345 5.81 4.24 -2.05
C GLU A 345 7.31 4.50 -1.80
N GLY A 346 8.01 4.87 -2.86
CA GLY A 346 9.46 5.06 -2.90
C GLY A 346 10.19 3.79 -3.31
N ALA A 347 10.77 3.82 -4.52
CA ALA A 347 11.55 2.70 -5.06
C ALA A 347 12.71 2.29 -4.14
N SER A 348 13.25 1.08 -4.34
CA SER A 348 14.38 0.56 -3.54
C SER A 348 15.55 1.54 -3.47
N GLU A 349 15.80 2.29 -4.53
CA GLU A 349 16.84 3.33 -4.61
C GLU A 349 16.52 4.51 -3.68
N ILE A 350 15.26 4.94 -3.62
CA ILE A 350 14.81 6.01 -2.71
C ILE A 350 14.94 5.57 -1.25
N GLN A 351 14.63 4.30 -0.94
CA GLN A 351 14.84 3.79 0.42
C GLN A 351 16.33 3.83 0.80
N ARG A 352 17.23 3.43 -0.10
CA ARG A 352 18.68 3.51 0.12
C ARG A 352 19.15 4.96 0.33
N GLU A 353 18.61 5.91 -0.43
CA GLU A 353 18.91 7.33 -0.27
C GLU A 353 18.47 7.87 1.09
N ILE A 354 17.28 7.49 1.57
CA ILE A 354 16.78 7.87 2.90
C ILE A 354 17.70 7.33 4.00
N ILE A 355 18.12 6.07 3.89
CA ILE A 355 19.04 5.41 4.83
C ILE A 355 20.41 6.11 4.80
N ALA A 356 20.96 6.32 3.60
CA ALA A 356 22.27 6.96 3.43
C ALA A 356 22.29 8.38 4.03
N ARG A 357 21.27 9.19 3.77
CA ARG A 357 21.13 10.53 4.39
C ARG A 357 21.07 10.49 5.92
N HIS A 358 20.58 9.41 6.49
CA HIS A 358 20.57 9.26 7.96
C HIS A 358 21.95 8.94 8.52
N LEU A 359 22.75 8.13 7.80
CA LEU A 359 24.11 7.73 8.22
C LEU A 359 25.10 8.92 8.29
N TYR A 360 24.87 9.97 7.48
CA TYR A 360 25.74 11.13 7.38
C TYR A 360 25.22 12.38 8.10
N ARG A 361 24.24 12.22 8.98
CA ARG A 361 23.71 13.29 9.85
C ARG A 361 24.29 13.18 11.24
#